data_8827ae3f33166c2a855f9d45d087b0a6
#
_entry.id   8827ae3f33166c2a855f9d45d087b0a6
#
_cell.length_a   1.000
_cell.length_b   1.000
_cell.length_c   1.000
_cell.angle_alpha   90.00
_cell.angle_beta   90.00
_cell.angle_gamma   90.00
#
_symmetry.space_group_name_H-M   'P 1'
#
loop_
_entity.id
_entity.type
_entity.pdbx_description
1 polymer ?
#
loop_
_entity_poly.entity_id
_entity_poly.type
_entity_poly.pdbx_seq_one_letter_code
_entity_poly.pdbx_strand_id
1 'polypeptide(L)'
;MLRFGMAMAGEAPSTSPSQVSAGPFPGPPAATLFLCGDVMTGRGIDQIMPHPSRPHLFEPYMRSALGYVKLAEQATGPIRRPVDFAYIWGDALAELDRVQPDARIANLETAITTREDAWPGKGIHYRMHPANIPCLTSAKIDCCVLANNHVLDWGRQGLLETLDSLHKADIRTAGAGRDQTESAAPTVIELPGKGRLLVFAFATGDSGVMPDWLAGETQPGVNVLPDLSLKNVEAIAQRIQSIKRIGDQALVSLHWGGNWGFAIPKAQREFAHKLIEKAQVDLVHGHSSHHVKGIEVHQGKLILYGCGDFLNDYEGIEGEEEYRGDLSLMYFPRVDLATGRLLGLSMVPTQTRHFRVNRAPEEGERWLFDTLNREGQALDTQVERGMDHTFRLRWSEGR
;
A
#
# COMPACT_ATOMS: atom_id res chain seq x y z
N MET A 1 -69.84 -31.48 -66.51
CA MET A 1 -69.37 -32.05 -65.25
C MET A 1 -68.40 -31.07 -64.57
N LEU A 2 -68.91 -30.39 -63.53
CA LEU A 2 -68.15 -29.39 -62.75
C LEU A 2 -67.32 -30.10 -61.68
N ARG A 3 -66.04 -29.75 -61.51
CA ARG A 3 -65.31 -30.06 -60.33
C ARG A 3 -64.85 -28.76 -59.67
N PHE A 4 -65.28 -28.58 -58.41
CA PHE A 4 -64.89 -27.56 -57.52
C PHE A 4 -63.46 -27.79 -57.03
N GLY A 5 -62.59 -26.77 -57.07
CA GLY A 5 -61.29 -26.74 -56.42
C GLY A 5 -61.38 -25.90 -55.15
N MET A 6 -61.09 -26.55 -54.04
CA MET A 6 -60.98 -25.89 -52.73
C MET A 6 -59.68 -25.09 -52.64
N ALA A 7 -59.77 -23.80 -52.30
CA ALA A 7 -58.64 -22.94 -51.93
C ALA A 7 -58.23 -23.24 -50.50
N MET A 8 -56.97 -23.56 -50.31
CA MET A 8 -56.33 -23.66 -48.96
C MET A 8 -55.88 -22.30 -48.55
N ALA A 9 -56.32 -21.87 -47.39
CA ALA A 9 -55.88 -20.65 -46.74
C ALA A 9 -54.45 -20.79 -46.22
N GLY A 10 -53.55 -19.88 -46.64
CA GLY A 10 -52.18 -19.80 -46.12
C GLY A 10 -52.15 -19.14 -44.73
N GLU A 11 -51.60 -19.82 -43.78
CA GLU A 11 -51.27 -19.22 -42.46
C GLU A 11 -50.14 -18.21 -42.59
N ALA A 12 -50.34 -17.00 -42.03
CA ALA A 12 -49.33 -15.98 -41.91
C ALA A 12 -48.30 -16.35 -40.81
N PRO A 13 -47.00 -16.14 -41.00
CA PRO A 13 -46.02 -16.40 -39.95
C PRO A 13 -46.17 -15.41 -38.78
N SER A 14 -46.39 -15.95 -37.59
CA SER A 14 -46.39 -15.20 -36.34
C SER A 14 -44.94 -14.72 -36.04
N THR A 15 -44.69 -13.43 -36.17
CA THR A 15 -43.46 -12.80 -35.69
C THR A 15 -43.53 -12.69 -34.17
N SER A 16 -42.81 -13.55 -33.46
CA SER A 16 -42.54 -13.39 -32.04
C SER A 16 -41.71 -12.14 -31.82
N PRO A 17 -42.03 -11.30 -30.82
CA PRO A 17 -41.18 -10.15 -30.50
C PRO A 17 -39.81 -10.63 -29.99
N SER A 18 -38.74 -10.20 -30.65
CA SER A 18 -37.36 -10.38 -30.20
C SER A 18 -37.23 -9.88 -28.79
N GLN A 19 -36.96 -10.77 -27.84
CA GLN A 19 -36.49 -10.37 -26.52
C GLN A 19 -35.16 -9.68 -26.70
N VAL A 20 -35.15 -8.35 -26.63
CA VAL A 20 -33.92 -7.56 -26.40
C VAL A 20 -33.44 -7.95 -25.01
N SER A 21 -32.44 -8.80 -24.93
CA SER A 21 -31.72 -9.06 -23.67
C SER A 21 -31.11 -7.73 -23.26
N ALA A 22 -31.68 -7.10 -22.23
CA ALA A 22 -31.02 -6.01 -21.56
C ALA A 22 -29.68 -6.55 -21.03
N GLY A 23 -28.57 -6.14 -21.65
CA GLY A 23 -27.25 -6.44 -21.15
C GLY A 23 -27.15 -5.95 -19.69
N PRO A 24 -26.28 -6.55 -18.87
CA PRO A 24 -26.14 -6.12 -17.50
C PRO A 24 -25.83 -4.62 -17.51
N PHE A 25 -26.61 -3.84 -16.73
CA PHE A 25 -26.30 -2.42 -16.53
C PHE A 25 -24.83 -2.33 -16.13
N PRO A 26 -24.03 -1.46 -16.76
CA PRO A 26 -22.66 -1.26 -16.34
C PRO A 26 -22.69 -0.87 -14.85
N GLY A 27 -21.92 -1.60 -14.04
CA GLY A 27 -21.79 -1.28 -12.61
C GLY A 27 -21.32 0.16 -12.42
N PRO A 28 -21.42 0.73 -11.22
CA PRO A 28 -21.03 2.12 -10.99
C PRO A 28 -19.57 2.33 -11.43
N PRO A 29 -19.24 3.53 -11.97
CA PRO A 29 -17.88 3.86 -12.35
C PRO A 29 -16.98 3.71 -11.13
N ALA A 30 -15.90 2.94 -11.27
CA ALA A 30 -15.06 2.55 -10.16
C ALA A 30 -13.56 2.63 -10.52
N ALA A 31 -12.73 2.89 -9.51
CA ALA A 31 -11.29 2.73 -9.59
C ALA A 31 -10.84 1.55 -8.75
N THR A 32 -9.84 0.83 -9.25
CA THR A 32 -9.12 -0.21 -8.50
C THR A 32 -7.73 0.31 -8.20
N LEU A 33 -7.34 0.32 -6.92
CA LEU A 33 -6.02 0.75 -6.50
C LEU A 33 -5.18 -0.48 -6.14
N PHE A 34 -3.87 -0.35 -6.21
CA PHE A 34 -2.92 -1.22 -5.52
C PHE A 34 -2.36 -0.48 -4.32
N LEU A 35 -2.51 -1.09 -3.15
CA LEU A 35 -1.90 -0.65 -1.89
C LEU A 35 -1.08 -1.80 -1.33
N CYS A 36 0.06 -1.49 -0.75
CA CYS A 36 0.86 -2.44 0.02
C CYS A 36 1.45 -1.77 1.24
N GLY A 37 1.98 -2.58 2.16
CA GLY A 37 2.70 -2.08 3.33
C GLY A 37 4.12 -1.64 3.01
N ASP A 38 5.01 -1.85 3.96
CA ASP A 38 6.34 -1.27 3.96
C ASP A 38 7.25 -1.92 2.92
N VAL A 39 7.81 -1.11 2.02
CA VAL A 39 8.76 -1.51 0.98
C VAL A 39 10.14 -1.04 1.40
N MET A 40 10.93 -1.96 1.98
CA MET A 40 12.21 -1.68 2.61
C MET A 40 13.35 -2.16 1.70
N THR A 41 13.68 -1.38 0.68
CA THR A 41 14.68 -1.73 -0.35
C THR A 41 16.13 -1.51 0.07
N GLY A 42 16.37 -1.09 1.31
CA GLY A 42 17.72 -0.84 1.87
C GLY A 42 18.42 -2.10 2.38
N ARG A 43 19.57 -1.91 3.03
CA ARG A 43 20.41 -2.92 3.68
C ARG A 43 20.65 -4.16 2.79
N GLY A 44 20.22 -5.36 3.22
CA GLY A 44 20.43 -6.61 2.52
C GLY A 44 19.90 -6.64 1.10
N ILE A 45 18.72 -6.04 0.87
CA ILE A 45 18.10 -5.96 -0.47
C ILE A 45 18.92 -5.08 -1.41
N ASP A 46 19.39 -3.92 -0.96
CA ASP A 46 20.29 -3.07 -1.76
C ASP A 46 21.58 -3.81 -2.17
N GLN A 47 22.08 -4.69 -1.29
CA GLN A 47 23.33 -5.42 -1.52
C GLN A 47 23.23 -6.53 -2.59
N ILE A 48 22.04 -6.94 -2.96
CA ILE A 48 21.85 -7.91 -4.05
C ILE A 48 21.53 -7.25 -5.40
N MET A 49 21.22 -5.95 -5.41
CA MET A 49 20.90 -5.20 -6.63
C MET A 49 22.14 -4.84 -7.46
N PRO A 50 21.99 -4.37 -8.72
CA PRO A 50 23.12 -4.06 -9.61
C PRO A 50 24.06 -2.97 -9.10
N HIS A 51 23.57 -2.03 -8.28
CA HIS A 51 24.34 -0.87 -7.81
C HIS A 51 24.27 -0.76 -6.28
N PRO A 52 24.93 -1.67 -5.52
CA PRO A 52 24.84 -1.64 -4.07
C PRO A 52 25.52 -0.42 -3.45
N SER A 53 24.92 0.15 -2.42
CA SER A 53 25.56 1.13 -1.55
C SER A 53 26.72 0.51 -0.77
N ARG A 54 27.59 1.34 -0.16
CA ARG A 54 28.58 0.82 0.79
C ARG A 54 27.85 0.04 1.89
N PRO A 55 28.30 -1.18 2.25
CA PRO A 55 27.57 -2.06 3.15
C PRO A 55 27.70 -1.70 4.63
N HIS A 56 28.44 -0.62 4.98
CA HIS A 56 28.65 -0.21 6.36
C HIS A 56 27.33 0.17 7.05
N LEU A 57 27.10 -0.41 8.25
CA LEU A 57 25.96 -0.16 9.12
C LEU A 57 26.42 0.30 10.51
N PHE A 58 25.54 1.04 11.20
CA PHE A 58 25.78 1.57 12.55
C PHE A 58 25.08 0.76 13.65
N GLU A 59 24.41 -0.31 13.28
CA GLU A 59 23.69 -1.18 14.21
C GLU A 59 24.64 -1.88 15.18
N PRO A 60 24.31 -2.01 16.49
CA PRO A 60 25.22 -2.57 17.49
C PRO A 60 25.57 -4.06 17.23
N TYR A 61 24.66 -4.80 16.62
CA TYR A 61 24.78 -6.25 16.38
C TYR A 61 25.16 -6.60 14.92
N MET A 62 25.02 -5.64 13.98
CA MET A 62 25.31 -5.84 12.56
C MET A 62 26.05 -4.64 11.97
N ARG A 63 27.30 -4.85 11.55
CA ARG A 63 28.17 -3.77 11.03
C ARG A 63 28.22 -3.70 9.50
N SER A 64 27.59 -4.66 8.83
CA SER A 64 27.61 -4.74 7.37
C SER A 64 26.27 -5.28 6.85
N ALA A 65 25.68 -4.61 5.89
CA ALA A 65 24.47 -5.04 5.20
C ALA A 65 24.62 -6.43 4.50
N LEU A 66 25.86 -6.83 4.16
CA LEU A 66 26.15 -8.17 3.67
C LEU A 66 25.90 -9.25 4.75
N GLY A 67 25.84 -8.87 6.03
CA GLY A 67 25.45 -9.78 7.11
C GLY A 67 23.99 -10.23 6.97
N TYR A 68 23.08 -9.32 6.58
CA TYR A 68 21.67 -9.66 6.34
C TYR A 68 21.52 -10.60 5.14
N VAL A 69 22.30 -10.39 4.08
CA VAL A 69 22.34 -11.35 2.95
C VAL A 69 22.76 -12.74 3.42
N LYS A 70 23.77 -12.83 4.30
CA LYS A 70 24.21 -14.12 4.85
C LYS A 70 23.13 -14.78 5.72
N LEU A 71 22.42 -14.01 6.55
CA LEU A 71 21.31 -14.51 7.36
C LEU A 71 20.22 -15.10 6.46
N ALA A 72 19.81 -14.37 5.43
CA ALA A 72 18.84 -14.85 4.45
C ALA A 72 19.32 -16.11 3.72
N GLU A 73 20.58 -16.14 3.27
CA GLU A 73 21.15 -17.31 2.58
C GLU A 73 21.26 -18.53 3.52
N GLN A 74 21.50 -18.33 4.81
CA GLN A 74 21.49 -19.41 5.80
C GLN A 74 20.08 -19.95 6.06
N ALA A 75 19.08 -19.07 6.07
CA ALA A 75 17.70 -19.46 6.33
C ALA A 75 17.01 -20.11 5.13
N THR A 76 17.25 -19.62 3.91
CA THR A 76 16.44 -19.97 2.73
C THR A 76 17.25 -20.46 1.52
N GLY A 77 18.58 -20.45 1.61
CA GLY A 77 19.50 -20.85 0.55
C GLY A 77 20.10 -19.69 -0.22
N PRO A 78 21.03 -19.94 -1.14
CA PRO A 78 21.83 -18.91 -1.79
C PRO A 78 20.99 -17.95 -2.63
N ILE A 79 21.33 -16.65 -2.56
CA ILE A 79 20.73 -15.58 -3.35
C ILE A 79 21.72 -15.16 -4.45
N ARG A 80 21.32 -15.29 -5.71
CA ARG A 80 22.13 -14.85 -6.86
C ARG A 80 22.37 -13.33 -6.79
N ARG A 81 23.59 -12.90 -7.08
CA ARG A 81 23.99 -11.47 -7.11
C ARG A 81 24.85 -11.16 -8.34
N PRO A 82 24.68 -10.00 -9.02
CA PRO A 82 23.53 -9.12 -8.89
C PRO A 82 22.26 -9.76 -9.45
N VAL A 83 21.10 -9.34 -8.93
CA VAL A 83 19.78 -9.64 -9.49
C VAL A 83 19.36 -8.55 -10.47
N ASP A 84 18.35 -8.78 -11.31
CA ASP A 84 17.74 -7.71 -12.12
C ASP A 84 16.82 -6.82 -11.26
N PHE A 85 16.43 -5.67 -11.79
CA PHE A 85 15.60 -4.71 -11.05
C PHE A 85 14.17 -5.18 -10.76
N ALA A 86 13.65 -6.14 -11.53
CA ALA A 86 12.31 -6.69 -11.31
C ALA A 86 12.29 -7.78 -10.23
N TYR A 87 13.45 -8.33 -9.89
CA TYR A 87 13.60 -9.49 -9.01
C TYR A 87 12.86 -9.35 -7.68
N ILE A 88 13.02 -8.21 -6.99
CA ILE A 88 12.46 -8.01 -5.65
C ILE A 88 10.93 -8.10 -5.61
N TRP A 89 10.26 -7.76 -6.71
CA TRP A 89 8.81 -7.82 -6.83
C TRP A 89 8.29 -9.22 -7.12
N GLY A 90 9.10 -10.07 -7.74
CA GLY A 90 8.79 -11.48 -8.00
C GLY A 90 7.40 -11.71 -8.57
N ASP A 91 6.60 -12.51 -7.87
CA ASP A 91 5.25 -12.89 -8.30
C ASP A 91 4.25 -11.71 -8.28
N ALA A 92 4.56 -10.65 -7.51
CA ALA A 92 3.71 -9.46 -7.45
C ALA A 92 3.56 -8.77 -8.82
N LEU A 93 4.58 -8.84 -9.71
CA LEU A 93 4.48 -8.23 -11.04
C LEU A 93 3.39 -8.90 -11.88
N ALA A 94 3.30 -10.22 -11.85
CA ALA A 94 2.24 -10.95 -12.57
C ALA A 94 0.85 -10.58 -12.05
N GLU A 95 0.70 -10.38 -10.74
CA GLU A 95 -0.55 -9.94 -10.13
C GLU A 95 -0.92 -8.50 -10.52
N LEU A 96 0.06 -7.60 -10.52
CA LEU A 96 -0.14 -6.21 -10.96
C LEU A 96 -0.55 -6.15 -12.45
N ASP A 97 0.04 -7.00 -13.28
CA ASP A 97 -0.32 -7.09 -14.70
C ASP A 97 -1.69 -7.76 -14.91
N ARG A 98 -2.07 -8.71 -14.04
CA ARG A 98 -3.41 -9.36 -14.09
C ARG A 98 -4.53 -8.41 -13.66
N VAL A 99 -4.31 -7.67 -12.57
CA VAL A 99 -5.34 -6.78 -12.00
C VAL A 99 -5.40 -5.44 -12.74
N GLN A 100 -4.26 -4.93 -13.22
CA GLN A 100 -4.13 -3.62 -13.89
C GLN A 100 -4.77 -2.49 -13.07
N PRO A 101 -4.32 -2.26 -11.81
CA PRO A 101 -4.88 -1.20 -10.98
C PRO A 101 -4.69 0.17 -11.63
N ASP A 102 -5.62 1.09 -11.38
CA ASP A 102 -5.62 2.46 -11.90
C ASP A 102 -4.56 3.35 -11.27
N ALA A 103 -4.11 3.01 -10.05
CA ALA A 103 -2.98 3.63 -9.38
C ALA A 103 -2.29 2.64 -8.43
N ARG A 104 -0.97 2.79 -8.26
CA ARG A 104 -0.11 1.94 -7.43
C ARG A 104 0.60 2.78 -6.39
N ILE A 105 0.26 2.58 -5.12
CA ILE A 105 0.78 3.32 -3.98
C ILE A 105 1.52 2.37 -3.05
N ALA A 106 2.74 2.72 -2.66
CA ALA A 106 3.56 1.95 -1.72
C ALA A 106 4.13 2.87 -0.64
N ASN A 107 4.23 2.39 0.60
CA ASN A 107 5.07 3.05 1.60
C ASN A 107 6.53 2.67 1.34
N LEU A 108 7.33 3.63 0.86
CA LEU A 108 8.75 3.42 0.66
C LEU A 108 9.50 3.74 1.95
N GLU A 109 9.81 2.72 2.71
CA GLU A 109 10.43 2.84 4.03
C GLU A 109 11.95 2.70 3.93
N THR A 110 12.54 3.58 3.14
CA THR A 110 13.99 3.66 2.95
C THR A 110 14.39 5.02 2.38
N ALA A 111 15.59 5.49 2.68
CA ALA A 111 16.19 6.61 1.96
C ALA A 111 16.83 6.12 0.66
N ILE A 112 16.70 6.90 -0.41
CA ILE A 112 17.39 6.66 -1.70
C ILE A 112 18.49 7.69 -1.86
N THR A 113 19.72 7.32 -1.50
CA THR A 113 20.79 8.29 -1.40
C THR A 113 22.19 7.66 -1.48
N THR A 114 23.15 8.46 -1.93
CA THR A 114 24.58 8.15 -1.85
C THR A 114 25.23 8.70 -0.58
N ARG A 115 24.48 9.45 0.24
CA ARG A 115 25.00 10.03 1.49
C ARG A 115 25.44 8.98 2.49
N GLU A 116 26.44 9.34 3.29
CA GLU A 116 27.02 8.47 4.32
C GLU A 116 26.85 9.07 5.74
N ASP A 117 26.23 10.23 5.82
CA ASP A 117 25.96 10.93 7.08
C ASP A 117 24.67 10.37 7.71
N ALA A 118 24.82 9.28 8.48
CA ALA A 118 23.70 8.64 9.17
C ALA A 118 23.12 9.59 10.24
N TRP A 119 21.80 9.54 10.43
CA TRP A 119 21.12 10.34 11.44
C TRP A 119 21.60 9.98 12.84
N PRO A 120 22.08 10.96 13.63
CA PRO A 120 22.66 10.69 14.96
C PRO A 120 21.63 10.08 15.92
N GLY A 121 22.08 9.12 16.73
CA GLY A 121 21.26 8.51 17.78
C GLY A 121 20.20 7.51 17.29
N LYS A 122 20.08 7.27 16.00
CA LYS A 122 19.24 6.21 15.42
C LYS A 122 20.02 4.89 15.30
N GLY A 123 19.39 3.77 15.68
CA GLY A 123 20.06 2.47 15.71
C GLY A 123 20.06 1.75 14.38
N ILE A 124 19.01 1.92 13.56
CA ILE A 124 18.80 1.20 12.30
C ILE A 124 18.66 2.21 11.16
N HIS A 125 19.38 1.97 10.06
CA HIS A 125 19.41 2.86 8.91
C HIS A 125 19.23 2.09 7.61
N TYR A 126 18.18 2.46 6.85
CA TYR A 126 17.94 1.92 5.53
C TYR A 126 18.42 2.87 4.43
N ARG A 127 19.13 2.32 3.46
CA ARG A 127 19.58 3.04 2.29
C ARG A 127 19.54 2.15 1.06
N MET A 128 18.98 2.66 -0.02
CA MET A 128 19.09 2.13 -1.36
C MET A 128 19.92 3.12 -2.22
N HIS A 129 20.81 2.60 -3.05
CA HIS A 129 21.55 3.43 -3.98
C HIS A 129 20.62 4.02 -5.07
N PRO A 130 20.73 5.32 -5.45
CA PRO A 130 19.85 5.94 -6.43
C PRO A 130 19.85 5.27 -7.82
N ALA A 131 20.95 4.66 -8.23
CA ALA A 131 21.02 3.90 -9.50
C ALA A 131 20.14 2.63 -9.49
N ASN A 132 19.59 2.22 -8.33
CA ASN A 132 18.64 1.11 -8.20
C ASN A 132 17.16 1.54 -8.34
N ILE A 133 16.87 2.83 -8.56
CA ILE A 133 15.51 3.34 -8.85
C ILE A 133 14.73 2.49 -9.88
N PRO A 134 15.36 1.93 -10.92
CA PRO A 134 14.63 1.07 -11.85
C PRO A 134 13.90 -0.10 -11.20
N CYS A 135 14.23 -0.50 -9.97
CA CYS A 135 13.45 -1.51 -9.25
C CYS A 135 12.02 -1.02 -8.96
N LEU A 136 11.82 0.26 -8.63
CA LEU A 136 10.48 0.83 -8.38
C LEU A 136 9.71 1.04 -9.69
N THR A 137 10.37 1.53 -10.74
CA THR A 137 9.71 1.72 -12.03
C THR A 137 9.35 0.41 -12.74
N SER A 138 10.04 -0.71 -12.45
CA SER A 138 9.67 -2.04 -12.96
C SER A 138 8.29 -2.50 -12.45
N ALA A 139 7.89 -2.07 -11.25
CA ALA A 139 6.56 -2.30 -10.71
C ALA A 139 5.56 -1.18 -11.08
N LYS A 140 5.99 -0.17 -11.85
CA LYS A 140 5.17 0.98 -12.25
C LYS A 140 4.49 1.64 -11.05
N ILE A 141 5.23 1.88 -9.97
CA ILE A 141 4.73 2.59 -8.79
C ILE A 141 4.45 4.05 -9.16
N ASP A 142 3.22 4.51 -8.95
CA ASP A 142 2.80 5.89 -9.26
C ASP A 142 3.15 6.85 -8.14
N CYS A 143 3.09 6.38 -6.88
CA CYS A 143 3.35 7.19 -5.70
C CYS A 143 4.03 6.39 -4.59
N CYS A 144 5.14 6.93 -4.09
CA CYS A 144 5.75 6.50 -2.84
C CYS A 144 5.30 7.44 -1.71
N VAL A 145 4.66 6.89 -0.66
CA VAL A 145 4.49 7.64 0.57
C VAL A 145 5.77 7.55 1.39
N LEU A 146 6.20 8.68 1.93
CA LEU A 146 7.51 8.87 2.58
C LEU A 146 7.39 9.36 4.02
N ALA A 147 6.17 9.55 4.52
CA ALA A 147 5.96 9.86 5.93
C ALA A 147 6.20 8.60 6.76
N ASN A 148 7.46 8.30 7.07
CA ASN A 148 7.87 7.14 7.84
C ASN A 148 9.16 7.40 8.60
N ASN A 149 9.58 6.46 9.42
CA ASN A 149 10.73 6.57 10.31
C ASN A 149 12.08 6.20 9.66
N HIS A 150 12.15 6.01 8.32
CA HIS A 150 13.39 5.65 7.62
C HIS A 150 13.81 6.60 6.49
N VAL A 151 12.94 7.53 6.07
CA VAL A 151 13.25 8.42 4.96
C VAL A 151 14.37 9.43 5.27
N LEU A 152 14.59 9.75 6.54
CA LEU A 152 15.63 10.67 7.02
C LEU A 152 16.84 9.95 7.67
N ASP A 153 16.97 8.64 7.51
CA ASP A 153 18.07 7.86 8.07
C ASP A 153 19.47 8.39 7.72
N TRP A 154 19.58 9.05 6.58
CA TRP A 154 20.83 9.62 6.03
C TRP A 154 20.76 11.15 5.97
N GLY A 155 20.10 11.74 6.96
CA GLY A 155 20.01 13.18 7.12
C GLY A 155 19.09 13.86 6.10
N ARG A 156 18.97 15.17 6.23
CA ARG A 156 18.11 15.99 5.37
C ARG A 156 18.60 16.03 3.92
N GLN A 157 19.92 15.95 3.71
CA GLN A 157 20.49 15.88 2.36
C GLN A 157 20.18 14.53 1.69
N GLY A 158 20.11 13.43 2.47
CA GLY A 158 19.63 12.14 2.02
C GLY A 158 18.17 12.17 1.61
N LEU A 159 17.30 12.86 2.36
CA LEU A 159 15.91 13.09 1.99
C LEU A 159 15.80 13.87 0.67
N LEU A 160 16.56 14.96 0.51
CA LEU A 160 16.54 15.74 -0.73
C LEU A 160 16.95 14.90 -1.95
N GLU A 161 17.98 14.08 -1.81
CA GLU A 161 18.43 13.16 -2.88
C GLU A 161 17.35 12.08 -3.16
N THR A 162 16.64 11.60 -2.12
CA THR A 162 15.51 10.68 -2.25
C THR A 162 14.38 11.29 -3.08
N LEU A 163 13.95 12.52 -2.74
CA LEU A 163 12.91 13.25 -3.48
C LEU A 163 13.32 13.47 -4.94
N ASP A 164 14.54 13.96 -5.16
CA ASP A 164 15.06 14.22 -6.52
C ASP A 164 15.15 12.94 -7.34
N SER A 165 15.56 11.83 -6.74
CA SER A 165 15.68 10.54 -7.40
C SER A 165 14.34 9.98 -7.84
N LEU A 166 13.33 10.05 -6.96
CA LEU A 166 11.96 9.61 -7.25
C LEU A 166 11.32 10.49 -8.34
N HIS A 167 11.42 11.82 -8.21
CA HIS A 167 10.85 12.75 -9.18
C HIS A 167 11.48 12.63 -10.56
N LYS A 168 12.80 12.39 -10.66
CA LYS A 168 13.48 12.12 -11.94
C LYS A 168 13.01 10.83 -12.61
N ALA A 169 12.50 9.87 -11.82
CA ALA A 169 11.93 8.62 -12.32
C ALA A 169 10.41 8.70 -12.57
N ASP A 170 9.82 9.92 -12.51
CA ASP A 170 8.38 10.19 -12.63
C ASP A 170 7.52 9.47 -11.56
N ILE A 171 8.12 9.19 -10.40
CA ILE A 171 7.43 8.64 -9.24
C ILE A 171 7.06 9.81 -8.31
N ARG A 172 5.76 9.97 -8.03
CA ARG A 172 5.26 10.99 -7.13
C ARG A 172 5.54 10.64 -5.68
N THR A 173 5.58 11.66 -4.82
CA THR A 173 5.85 11.48 -3.38
C THR A 173 4.83 12.22 -2.53
N ALA A 174 4.49 11.67 -1.37
CA ALA A 174 3.62 12.31 -0.38
C ALA A 174 4.19 12.12 1.04
N GLY A 175 4.05 13.12 1.92
CA GLY A 175 4.35 13.01 3.33
C GLY A 175 5.78 13.36 3.74
N ALA A 176 6.65 13.71 2.80
CA ALA A 176 7.94 14.34 3.07
C ALA A 176 8.22 15.39 2.00
N GLY A 177 9.02 16.40 2.31
CA GLY A 177 9.26 17.50 1.39
C GLY A 177 10.48 18.34 1.77
N ARG A 178 10.80 19.31 0.90
CA ARG A 178 11.89 20.28 1.10
C ARG A 178 11.56 21.31 2.17
N ASP A 179 10.27 21.45 2.46
CA ASP A 179 9.74 22.33 3.48
C ASP A 179 8.38 21.81 4.00
N GLN A 180 7.79 22.51 4.95
CA GLN A 180 6.48 22.18 5.51
C GLN A 180 5.36 22.20 4.46
N THR A 181 5.44 23.06 3.47
CA THR A 181 4.41 23.19 2.42
C THR A 181 4.42 21.95 1.53
N GLU A 182 5.60 21.55 1.03
CA GLU A 182 5.76 20.37 0.18
C GLU A 182 5.45 19.09 0.95
N SER A 183 5.96 18.92 2.18
CA SER A 183 5.73 17.70 2.97
C SER A 183 4.25 17.47 3.29
N ALA A 184 3.51 18.54 3.45
CA ALA A 184 2.09 18.50 3.80
C ALA A 184 1.15 18.52 2.59
N ALA A 185 1.66 18.81 1.38
CA ALA A 185 0.86 18.80 0.16
C ALA A 185 0.40 17.37 -0.19
N PRO A 186 -0.83 17.17 -0.68
CA PRO A 186 -1.19 15.88 -1.24
C PRO A 186 -0.53 15.67 -2.60
N THR A 187 -0.22 14.44 -2.88
CA THR A 187 0.05 14.01 -4.25
C THR A 187 -1.27 13.81 -5.00
N VAL A 188 -1.35 14.34 -6.21
CA VAL A 188 -2.51 14.18 -7.10
C VAL A 188 -2.15 13.19 -8.20
N ILE A 189 -2.89 12.09 -8.27
CA ILE A 189 -2.78 11.09 -9.34
C ILE A 189 -4.02 11.20 -10.23
N GLU A 190 -3.82 11.55 -11.50
CA GLU A 190 -4.90 11.53 -12.47
C GLU A 190 -5.27 10.07 -12.79
N LEU A 191 -6.56 9.74 -12.70
CA LEU A 191 -7.11 8.44 -13.09
C LEU A 191 -7.86 8.64 -14.41
N PRO A 192 -7.27 8.27 -15.57
CA PRO A 192 -7.82 8.60 -16.89
C PRO A 192 -9.29 8.18 -17.04
N GLY A 193 -10.18 9.15 -17.27
CA GLY A 193 -11.63 8.94 -17.38
C GLY A 193 -12.35 8.64 -16.06
N LYS A 194 -11.63 8.71 -14.91
CA LYS A 194 -12.14 8.30 -13.59
C LYS A 194 -11.98 9.35 -12.48
N GLY A 195 -11.49 10.57 -12.81
CA GLY A 195 -11.23 11.61 -11.82
C GLY A 195 -9.81 11.56 -11.27
N ARG A 196 -9.61 11.92 -9.99
CA ARG A 196 -8.29 12.02 -9.36
C ARG A 196 -8.26 11.27 -8.03
N LEU A 197 -7.09 10.72 -7.70
CA LEU A 197 -6.76 10.24 -6.36
C LEU A 197 -5.86 11.27 -5.68
N LEU A 198 -6.27 11.77 -4.53
CA LEU A 198 -5.51 12.67 -3.66
C LEU A 198 -4.88 11.85 -2.55
N VAL A 199 -3.56 11.74 -2.53
CA VAL A 199 -2.81 10.95 -1.54
C VAL A 199 -2.18 11.90 -0.52
N PHE A 200 -2.68 11.86 0.71
CA PHE A 200 -2.10 12.54 1.86
C PHE A 200 -1.32 11.51 2.69
N ALA A 201 -0.15 11.86 3.20
CA ALA A 201 0.60 10.95 4.05
C ALA A 201 1.10 11.65 5.31
N PHE A 202 1.04 10.94 6.43
CA PHE A 202 1.44 11.42 7.75
C PHE A 202 2.14 10.31 8.53
N ALA A 203 3.01 10.71 9.46
CA ALA A 203 3.59 9.81 10.43
C ALA A 203 3.32 10.30 11.85
N THR A 204 3.33 9.39 12.82
CA THR A 204 3.16 9.70 14.24
C THR A 204 4.44 9.39 15.02
N GLY A 205 4.66 10.04 16.15
CA GLY A 205 5.86 9.82 16.95
C GLY A 205 6.01 8.40 17.52
N ASP A 206 4.90 7.71 17.73
CA ASP A 206 4.88 6.32 18.21
C ASP A 206 5.29 5.27 17.16
N SER A 207 5.44 5.68 15.90
CA SER A 207 5.98 4.86 14.81
C SER A 207 7.50 4.99 14.63
N GLY A 208 8.22 5.59 15.59
CA GLY A 208 9.67 5.74 15.53
C GLY A 208 10.16 6.97 14.77
N VAL A 209 9.27 7.83 14.28
CA VAL A 209 9.65 9.12 13.70
C VAL A 209 10.16 10.05 14.79
N MET A 210 11.38 10.58 14.61
CA MET A 210 12.02 11.44 15.61
C MET A 210 11.38 12.85 15.59
N PRO A 211 11.26 13.52 16.77
CA PRO A 211 10.61 14.84 16.87
C PRO A 211 11.21 15.92 15.98
N ASP A 212 12.52 15.87 15.77
CA ASP A 212 13.27 16.81 14.94
C ASP A 212 13.23 16.50 13.42
N TRP A 213 12.49 15.45 13.03
CA TRP A 213 12.25 15.12 11.62
C TRP A 213 11.11 15.92 10.98
N LEU A 214 10.32 16.60 11.80
CA LEU A 214 9.25 17.48 11.32
C LEU A 214 9.79 18.50 10.30
N ALA A 215 9.12 18.62 9.16
CA ALA A 215 9.42 19.64 8.17
C ALA A 215 9.15 21.05 8.72
N GLY A 216 10.10 21.97 8.52
CA GLY A 216 9.98 23.38 8.88
C GLY A 216 9.66 24.27 7.66
N GLU A 217 9.51 25.58 7.88
CA GLU A 217 9.23 26.54 6.81
C GLU A 217 10.28 26.51 5.68
N THR A 218 11.56 26.29 6.04
CA THR A 218 12.68 26.21 5.08
C THR A 218 13.52 24.97 5.31
N GLN A 219 12.99 23.99 6.03
CA GLN A 219 13.74 22.82 6.47
C GLN A 219 13.08 21.55 5.94
N PRO A 220 13.82 20.73 5.16
CA PRO A 220 13.33 19.45 4.69
C PRO A 220 12.94 18.52 5.84
N GLY A 221 11.87 17.77 5.66
CA GLY A 221 11.41 16.86 6.71
C GLY A 221 10.16 16.09 6.36
N VAL A 222 9.58 15.47 7.37
CA VAL A 222 8.40 14.61 7.30
C VAL A 222 7.15 15.38 7.75
N ASN A 223 6.00 15.02 7.19
CA ASN A 223 4.70 15.51 7.63
C ASN A 223 4.24 14.70 8.86
N VAL A 224 4.56 15.21 10.04
CA VAL A 224 4.30 14.55 11.32
C VAL A 224 2.96 15.02 11.91
N LEU A 225 2.11 14.07 12.33
CA LEU A 225 0.95 14.33 13.18
C LEU A 225 1.42 14.41 14.65
N PRO A 226 1.19 15.51 15.34
CA PRO A 226 1.58 15.64 16.74
C PRO A 226 0.84 14.67 17.66
N ASP A 227 -0.42 14.39 17.34
CA ASP A 227 -1.32 13.49 18.04
C ASP A 227 -2.52 13.07 17.16
N LEU A 228 -3.35 12.16 17.66
CA LEU A 228 -4.56 11.69 16.99
C LEU A 228 -5.83 12.46 17.48
N SER A 229 -5.71 13.76 17.73
CA SER A 229 -6.80 14.61 18.23
C SER A 229 -7.78 15.04 17.14
N LEU A 230 -8.97 15.47 17.57
CA LEU A 230 -9.97 16.05 16.68
C LEU A 230 -9.44 17.32 15.97
N LYS A 231 -8.59 18.10 16.60
CA LYS A 231 -7.95 19.28 16.00
C LYS A 231 -7.17 18.93 14.72
N ASN A 232 -6.42 17.82 14.77
CA ASN A 232 -5.67 17.35 13.60
C ASN A 232 -6.60 16.79 12.51
N VAL A 233 -7.71 16.13 12.88
CA VAL A 233 -8.75 15.73 11.92
C VAL A 233 -9.33 16.96 11.21
N GLU A 234 -9.63 18.04 11.95
CA GLU A 234 -10.16 19.29 11.38
C GLU A 234 -9.17 19.98 10.45
N ALA A 235 -7.87 19.98 10.80
CA ALA A 235 -6.82 20.50 9.93
C ALA A 235 -6.70 19.71 8.61
N ILE A 236 -6.77 18.37 8.69
CA ILE A 236 -6.79 17.49 7.52
C ILE A 236 -8.06 17.75 6.69
N ALA A 237 -9.23 17.88 7.34
CA ALA A 237 -10.48 18.17 6.67
C ALA A 237 -10.43 19.48 5.87
N GLN A 238 -9.93 20.55 6.48
CA GLN A 238 -9.76 21.84 5.80
C GLN A 238 -8.86 21.72 4.56
N ARG A 239 -7.76 20.97 4.68
CA ARG A 239 -6.83 20.74 3.57
C ARG A 239 -7.47 19.92 2.44
N ILE A 240 -8.18 18.85 2.77
CA ILE A 240 -8.91 18.05 1.78
C ILE A 240 -9.97 18.91 1.09
N GLN A 241 -10.80 19.63 1.83
CA GLN A 241 -11.85 20.49 1.29
C GLN A 241 -11.33 21.60 0.37
N SER A 242 -10.13 22.12 0.62
CA SER A 242 -9.53 23.16 -0.25
C SER A 242 -9.09 22.65 -1.62
N ILE A 243 -8.96 21.31 -1.81
CA ILE A 243 -8.38 20.70 -3.01
C ILE A 243 -9.35 19.72 -3.69
N LYS A 244 -10.12 18.96 -2.89
CA LYS A 244 -11.00 17.89 -3.37
C LYS A 244 -12.15 18.45 -4.19
N ARG A 245 -12.34 17.89 -5.39
CA ARG A 245 -13.44 18.21 -6.32
C ARG A 245 -14.43 17.05 -6.35
N ILE A 246 -15.59 17.29 -6.92
CA ILE A 246 -16.57 16.21 -7.17
C ILE A 246 -15.92 15.13 -8.04
N GLY A 247 -16.01 13.88 -7.62
CA GLY A 247 -15.40 12.74 -8.31
C GLY A 247 -13.97 12.41 -7.86
N ASP A 248 -13.32 13.26 -7.05
CA ASP A 248 -12.01 12.94 -6.47
C ASP A 248 -12.14 11.94 -5.31
N GLN A 249 -11.16 11.05 -5.19
CA GLN A 249 -11.00 10.17 -4.05
C GLN A 249 -9.88 10.67 -3.15
N ALA A 250 -10.06 10.63 -1.83
CA ALA A 250 -9.03 11.00 -0.84
C ALA A 250 -8.55 9.77 -0.09
N LEU A 251 -7.25 9.47 -0.22
CA LEU A 251 -6.53 8.47 0.54
C LEU A 251 -5.65 9.15 1.57
N VAL A 252 -5.77 8.75 2.83
CA VAL A 252 -4.87 9.15 3.92
C VAL A 252 -4.01 7.96 4.30
N SER A 253 -2.69 8.09 4.08
CA SER A 253 -1.68 7.10 4.44
C SER A 253 -1.06 7.46 5.79
N LEU A 254 -0.99 6.51 6.71
CA LEU A 254 -0.59 6.72 8.10
C LEU A 254 0.49 5.72 8.52
N HIS A 255 1.67 6.22 8.81
CA HIS A 255 2.72 5.46 9.47
C HIS A 255 2.58 5.67 10.98
N TRP A 256 1.94 4.72 11.69
CA TRP A 256 1.47 4.89 13.06
C TRP A 256 1.55 3.64 13.91
N GLY A 257 1.77 3.85 15.21
CA GLY A 257 1.84 2.77 16.19
C GLY A 257 3.17 2.02 16.16
N GLY A 258 3.29 1.01 17.00
CA GLY A 258 4.52 0.22 17.13
C GLY A 258 4.62 -0.90 16.10
N ASN A 259 5.82 -1.49 16.03
CA ASN A 259 6.19 -2.53 15.07
C ASN A 259 5.37 -3.82 15.22
N TRP A 260 5.01 -4.20 16.46
CA TRP A 260 4.45 -5.50 16.80
C TRP A 260 3.18 -5.37 17.65
N GLY A 261 2.29 -6.35 17.51
CA GLY A 261 1.04 -6.43 18.26
C GLY A 261 -0.22 -6.26 17.40
N PHE A 262 -1.15 -7.23 17.48
CA PHE A 262 -2.40 -7.22 16.68
C PHE A 262 -3.41 -6.18 17.16
N ALA A 263 -3.35 -5.79 18.44
CA ALA A 263 -4.30 -4.85 19.00
C ALA A 263 -4.28 -3.50 18.25
N ILE A 264 -5.46 -3.01 17.93
CA ILE A 264 -5.65 -1.67 17.36
C ILE A 264 -6.00 -0.73 18.51
N PRO A 265 -5.13 0.25 18.86
CA PRO A 265 -5.42 1.21 19.90
C PRO A 265 -6.74 1.97 19.63
N LYS A 266 -7.54 2.17 20.68
CA LYS A 266 -8.80 2.91 20.58
C LYS A 266 -8.63 4.28 19.92
N ALA A 267 -7.55 4.99 20.24
CA ALA A 267 -7.24 6.29 19.64
C ALA A 267 -7.04 6.22 18.12
N GLN A 268 -6.37 5.18 17.61
CA GLN A 268 -6.20 4.99 16.16
C GLN A 268 -7.54 4.70 15.48
N ARG A 269 -8.38 3.84 16.08
CA ARG A 269 -9.71 3.53 15.56
C ARG A 269 -10.60 4.76 15.52
N GLU A 270 -10.69 5.52 16.61
CA GLU A 270 -11.47 6.75 16.68
C GLU A 270 -10.97 7.82 15.70
N PHE A 271 -9.65 7.93 15.51
CA PHE A 271 -9.06 8.87 14.56
C PHE A 271 -9.43 8.50 13.12
N ALA A 272 -9.28 7.23 12.74
CA ALA A 272 -9.65 6.74 11.41
C ALA A 272 -11.15 6.97 11.11
N HIS A 273 -12.03 6.69 12.09
CA HIS A 273 -13.47 6.97 11.95
C HIS A 273 -13.73 8.46 11.71
N LYS A 274 -13.09 9.36 12.50
CA LYS A 274 -13.26 10.80 12.35
C LYS A 274 -12.70 11.34 11.03
N LEU A 275 -11.62 10.75 10.49
CA LEU A 275 -11.13 11.10 9.15
C LEU A 275 -12.21 10.83 8.09
N ILE A 276 -12.91 9.72 8.18
CA ILE A 276 -14.01 9.37 7.27
C ILE A 276 -15.20 10.30 7.49
N GLU A 277 -15.66 10.42 8.73
CA GLU A 277 -16.89 11.14 9.11
C GLU A 277 -16.82 12.65 8.90
N LYS A 278 -15.65 13.25 9.16
CA LYS A 278 -15.48 14.71 9.22
C LYS A 278 -14.57 15.27 8.14
N ALA A 279 -13.55 14.50 7.73
CA ALA A 279 -12.57 14.96 6.75
C ALA A 279 -12.83 14.46 5.32
N GLN A 280 -13.92 13.72 5.07
CA GLN A 280 -14.27 13.18 3.75
C GLN A 280 -13.17 12.32 3.14
N VAL A 281 -12.48 11.54 3.97
CA VAL A 281 -11.50 10.55 3.56
C VAL A 281 -12.24 9.32 3.03
N ASP A 282 -11.79 8.78 1.91
CA ASP A 282 -12.40 7.63 1.26
C ASP A 282 -11.66 6.32 1.59
N LEU A 283 -10.36 6.41 1.84
CA LEU A 283 -9.51 5.26 2.22
C LEU A 283 -8.50 5.67 3.28
N VAL A 284 -8.32 4.84 4.29
CA VAL A 284 -7.22 4.93 5.26
C VAL A 284 -6.25 3.78 5.01
N HIS A 285 -4.98 4.11 4.77
CA HIS A 285 -3.89 3.18 4.48
C HIS A 285 -2.86 3.23 5.60
N GLY A 286 -2.96 2.30 6.55
CA GLY A 286 -2.06 2.21 7.72
C GLY A 286 -0.89 1.27 7.49
N HIS A 287 0.28 1.66 8.00
CA HIS A 287 1.53 0.90 7.97
C HIS A 287 2.38 1.22 9.22
N SER A 288 3.64 0.76 9.30
CA SER A 288 4.54 0.74 10.47
C SER A 288 4.53 -0.57 11.25
N SER A 289 3.41 -1.30 11.34
CA SER A 289 3.45 -2.65 11.90
C SER A 289 4.09 -3.61 10.90
N HIS A 290 5.13 -4.32 11.33
CA HIS A 290 5.85 -5.30 10.48
C HIS A 290 5.05 -6.59 10.24
N HIS A 291 3.73 -6.55 10.45
CA HIS A 291 2.79 -7.63 10.22
C HIS A 291 1.39 -7.08 9.87
N VAL A 292 0.58 -7.92 9.25
CA VAL A 292 -0.80 -7.54 8.90
C VAL A 292 -1.66 -7.35 10.15
N LYS A 293 -2.54 -6.34 10.14
CA LYS A 293 -3.55 -6.09 11.17
C LYS A 293 -4.96 -6.22 10.64
N GLY A 294 -5.95 -6.08 11.51
CA GLY A 294 -7.36 -6.10 11.15
C GLY A 294 -7.73 -5.03 10.11
N ILE A 295 -8.75 -5.33 9.33
CA ILE A 295 -9.31 -4.49 8.27
C ILE A 295 -10.73 -4.10 8.68
N GLU A 296 -11.09 -2.83 8.56
CA GLU A 296 -12.43 -2.33 8.89
C GLU A 296 -13.07 -1.64 7.69
N VAL A 297 -14.40 -1.71 7.60
CA VAL A 297 -15.19 -0.89 6.68
C VAL A 297 -16.13 -0.02 7.49
N HIS A 298 -15.79 1.25 7.66
CA HIS A 298 -16.57 2.22 8.41
C HIS A 298 -17.37 3.13 7.48
N GLN A 299 -18.69 3.17 7.63
CA GLN A 299 -19.61 3.92 6.75
C GLN A 299 -19.38 3.64 5.25
N GLY A 300 -19.02 2.40 4.93
CA GLY A 300 -18.72 1.96 3.56
C GLY A 300 -17.33 2.38 3.05
N LYS A 301 -16.44 2.90 3.88
CA LYS A 301 -15.07 3.31 3.55
C LYS A 301 -14.06 2.34 4.16
N LEU A 302 -12.96 2.08 3.42
CA LEU A 302 -11.94 1.13 3.82
C LEU A 302 -10.96 1.75 4.83
N ILE A 303 -10.66 0.99 5.89
CA ILE A 303 -9.57 1.25 6.82
C ILE A 303 -8.67 0.02 6.89
N LEU A 304 -7.42 0.17 6.44
CA LEU A 304 -6.32 -0.76 6.68
C LEU A 304 -5.53 -0.24 7.87
N TYR A 305 -5.54 -0.95 9.01
CA TYR A 305 -4.85 -0.47 10.23
C TYR A 305 -3.35 -0.74 10.21
N GLY A 306 -2.92 -1.77 9.50
CA GLY A 306 -1.52 -2.12 9.30
C GLY A 306 -1.39 -3.13 8.17
N CYS A 307 -0.65 -2.76 7.13
CA CYS A 307 -0.50 -3.60 5.94
C CYS A 307 0.65 -4.62 6.03
N GLY A 308 1.48 -4.53 7.08
CA GLY A 308 2.67 -5.37 7.22
C GLY A 308 3.83 -4.93 6.33
N ASP A 309 4.93 -5.65 6.40
CA ASP A 309 6.04 -5.46 5.49
C ASP A 309 5.74 -6.15 4.16
N PHE A 310 5.66 -5.39 3.09
CA PHE A 310 5.49 -5.98 1.77
C PHE A 310 6.80 -6.56 1.25
N LEU A 311 7.92 -5.92 1.59
CA LEU A 311 9.26 -6.35 1.25
C LEU A 311 10.24 -5.88 2.31
N ASN A 312 10.96 -6.81 2.94
CA ASN A 312 11.98 -6.54 3.95
C ASN A 312 13.19 -7.46 3.80
N ASP A 313 14.25 -7.22 4.57
CA ASP A 313 15.45 -8.07 4.63
C ASP A 313 15.57 -8.84 5.97
N TYR A 314 14.42 -9.29 6.51
CA TYR A 314 14.35 -9.92 7.84
C TYR A 314 14.54 -11.42 7.82
N GLU A 315 14.78 -12.04 6.67
CA GLU A 315 15.03 -13.48 6.57
C GLU A 315 16.21 -13.90 7.45
N GLY A 316 15.95 -14.86 8.35
CA GLY A 316 16.93 -15.35 9.30
C GLY A 316 17.11 -14.48 10.55
N ILE A 317 16.29 -13.45 10.75
CA ILE A 317 16.18 -12.73 12.02
C ILE A 317 15.13 -13.44 12.88
N GLU A 318 15.46 -13.75 14.13
CA GLU A 318 14.60 -14.42 15.10
C GLU A 318 14.02 -13.43 16.12
N GLY A 319 12.91 -13.80 16.76
CA GLY A 319 12.36 -13.13 17.93
C GLY A 319 10.90 -12.71 17.86
N GLU A 320 10.30 -12.66 16.68
CA GLU A 320 8.91 -12.17 16.49
C GLU A 320 8.10 -13.11 15.56
N GLU A 321 8.38 -14.42 15.64
CA GLU A 321 7.84 -15.44 14.73
C GLU A 321 6.32 -15.54 14.78
N GLU A 322 5.71 -15.20 15.93
CA GLU A 322 4.26 -15.23 16.10
C GLU A 322 3.52 -14.24 15.17
N TYR A 323 4.20 -13.19 14.75
CA TYR A 323 3.61 -12.16 13.88
C TYR A 323 3.81 -12.44 12.38
N ARG A 324 4.67 -13.41 12.03
CA ARG A 324 4.93 -13.76 10.64
C ARG A 324 5.22 -12.52 9.77
N GLY A 325 6.22 -11.72 10.16
CA GLY A 325 6.68 -10.57 9.39
C GLY A 325 7.23 -10.90 8.00
N ASP A 326 7.32 -12.17 7.65
CA ASP A 326 7.58 -12.69 6.31
C ASP A 326 6.34 -12.73 5.41
N LEU A 327 5.12 -12.63 5.99
CA LEU A 327 3.84 -12.72 5.28
C LEU A 327 3.17 -11.36 5.16
N SER A 328 2.64 -11.07 3.99
CA SER A 328 1.94 -9.82 3.71
C SER A 328 0.83 -10.00 2.68
N LEU A 329 0.27 -8.90 2.21
CA LEU A 329 -0.82 -8.90 1.24
C LEU A 329 -0.60 -7.80 0.18
N MET A 330 -0.97 -8.10 -1.05
CA MET A 330 -1.31 -7.08 -2.04
C MET A 330 -2.78 -6.71 -1.86
N TYR A 331 -3.09 -5.46 -1.60
CA TYR A 331 -4.45 -4.98 -1.40
C TYR A 331 -4.97 -4.31 -2.68
N PHE A 332 -6.12 -4.77 -3.17
CA PHE A 332 -6.78 -4.22 -4.37
C PHE A 332 -8.18 -3.73 -4.02
N PRO A 333 -8.33 -2.57 -3.35
CA PRO A 333 -9.63 -1.97 -3.12
C PRO A 333 -10.21 -1.47 -4.44
N ARG A 334 -11.49 -1.79 -4.68
CA ARG A 334 -12.31 -1.23 -5.75
C ARG A 334 -13.28 -0.24 -5.15
N VAL A 335 -13.20 1.02 -5.58
CA VAL A 335 -13.90 2.16 -4.97
C VAL A 335 -14.87 2.79 -5.97
N ASP A 336 -16.08 3.07 -5.53
CA ASP A 336 -17.07 3.83 -6.30
C ASP A 336 -16.63 5.29 -6.42
N LEU A 337 -16.53 5.80 -7.65
CA LEU A 337 -16.00 7.14 -7.90
C LEU A 337 -16.97 8.25 -7.52
N ALA A 338 -18.27 7.99 -7.45
CA ALA A 338 -19.27 9.00 -7.09
C ALA A 338 -19.37 9.19 -5.58
N THR A 339 -19.22 8.10 -4.82
CA THR A 339 -19.46 8.08 -3.38
C THR A 339 -18.21 7.81 -2.54
N GLY A 340 -17.13 7.34 -3.16
CA GLY A 340 -15.94 6.85 -2.47
C GLY A 340 -16.17 5.59 -1.62
N ARG A 341 -17.31 4.90 -1.76
CA ARG A 341 -17.61 3.67 -1.03
C ARG A 341 -16.79 2.51 -1.57
N LEU A 342 -16.37 1.63 -0.69
CA LEU A 342 -15.73 0.38 -1.06
C LEU A 342 -16.76 -0.54 -1.73
N LEU A 343 -16.49 -0.93 -2.97
CA LEU A 343 -17.30 -1.91 -3.72
C LEU A 343 -16.81 -3.34 -3.51
N GLY A 344 -15.56 -3.50 -3.11
CA GLY A 344 -14.91 -4.77 -2.80
C GLY A 344 -13.43 -4.60 -2.53
N LEU A 345 -12.87 -5.51 -1.76
CA LEU A 345 -11.44 -5.63 -1.54
C LEU A 345 -11.00 -7.05 -1.90
N SER A 346 -10.16 -7.17 -2.92
CA SER A 346 -9.42 -8.39 -3.24
C SER A 346 -8.01 -8.27 -2.69
N MET A 347 -7.47 -9.36 -2.15
CA MET A 347 -6.13 -9.40 -1.59
C MET A 347 -5.40 -10.65 -2.10
N VAL A 348 -4.10 -10.50 -2.36
CA VAL A 348 -3.24 -11.63 -2.75
C VAL A 348 -2.25 -11.87 -1.61
N PRO A 349 -2.30 -13.06 -0.98
CA PRO A 349 -1.32 -13.46 0.03
C PRO A 349 0.09 -13.56 -0.56
N THR A 350 1.05 -12.95 0.12
CA THR A 350 2.46 -12.93 -0.29
C THR A 350 3.39 -13.35 0.83
N GLN A 351 4.59 -13.80 0.47
CA GLN A 351 5.68 -14.10 1.38
C GLN A 351 6.99 -13.52 0.84
N THR A 352 7.72 -12.79 1.67
CA THR A 352 9.11 -12.41 1.37
C THR A 352 10.01 -13.62 1.60
N ARG A 353 10.68 -14.05 0.53
CA ARG A 353 11.70 -15.12 0.58
C ARG A 353 12.75 -14.89 -0.50
N HIS A 354 14.02 -15.07 -0.18
CA HIS A 354 15.17 -14.69 -0.99
C HIS A 354 15.17 -13.19 -1.34
N PHE A 355 14.72 -12.35 -0.42
CA PHE A 355 14.54 -10.89 -0.63
C PHE A 355 13.64 -10.57 -1.83
N ARG A 356 12.65 -11.39 -2.05
CA ARG A 356 11.72 -11.34 -3.17
C ARG A 356 10.29 -11.59 -2.68
N VAL A 357 9.35 -10.86 -3.25
CA VAL A 357 7.91 -11.08 -3.00
C VAL A 357 7.46 -12.29 -3.81
N ASN A 358 7.02 -13.34 -3.15
CA ASN A 358 6.45 -14.54 -3.75
C ASN A 358 4.99 -14.67 -3.33
N ARG A 359 4.20 -15.42 -4.06
CA ARG A 359 2.90 -15.87 -3.53
C ARG A 359 3.12 -16.68 -2.27
N ALA A 360 2.28 -16.46 -1.26
CA ALA A 360 2.37 -17.22 -0.02
C ALA A 360 2.10 -18.71 -0.29
N PRO A 361 2.86 -19.64 0.32
CA PRO A 361 2.53 -21.06 0.28
C PRO A 361 1.25 -21.33 1.08
N GLU A 362 0.64 -22.50 0.90
CA GLU A 362 -0.63 -22.87 1.53
C GLU A 362 -0.64 -22.67 3.07
N GLU A 363 0.46 -22.92 3.73
CA GLU A 363 0.61 -22.69 5.17
C GLU A 363 0.55 -21.19 5.50
N GLY A 364 1.24 -20.35 4.73
CA GLY A 364 1.21 -18.89 4.88
C GLY A 364 -0.16 -18.31 4.56
N GLU A 365 -0.80 -18.79 3.48
CA GLU A 365 -2.19 -18.44 3.16
C GLU A 365 -3.15 -18.76 4.31
N ARG A 366 -3.02 -19.95 4.90
CA ARG A 366 -3.87 -20.37 6.02
C ARG A 366 -3.66 -19.48 7.23
N TRP A 367 -2.42 -19.19 7.57
CA TRP A 367 -2.09 -18.31 8.69
C TRP A 367 -2.67 -16.89 8.49
N LEU A 368 -2.49 -16.29 7.30
CA LEU A 368 -3.08 -14.98 6.97
C LEU A 368 -4.61 -15.01 7.02
N PHE A 369 -5.23 -16.05 6.49
CA PHE A 369 -6.68 -16.24 6.53
C PHE A 369 -7.21 -16.31 7.97
N ASP A 370 -6.59 -17.13 8.81
CA ASP A 370 -7.00 -17.32 10.21
C ASP A 370 -6.76 -16.02 11.03
N THR A 371 -5.63 -15.35 10.79
CA THR A 371 -5.29 -14.08 11.44
C THR A 371 -6.27 -12.98 11.06
N LEU A 372 -6.55 -12.75 9.77
CA LEU A 372 -7.48 -11.72 9.33
C LEU A 372 -8.90 -11.98 9.84
N ASN A 373 -9.35 -13.22 9.89
CA ASN A 373 -10.67 -13.57 10.43
C ASN A 373 -10.73 -13.41 11.95
N ARG A 374 -9.66 -13.72 12.67
CA ARG A 374 -9.58 -13.48 14.12
C ARG A 374 -9.64 -11.99 14.44
N GLU A 375 -8.80 -11.19 13.79
CA GLU A 375 -8.74 -9.74 14.02
C GLU A 375 -9.97 -9.01 13.47
N GLY A 376 -10.60 -9.53 12.42
CA GLY A 376 -11.81 -9.00 11.81
C GLY A 376 -13.06 -9.11 12.69
N GLN A 377 -13.11 -10.06 13.65
CA GLN A 377 -14.27 -10.26 14.51
C GLN A 377 -14.68 -8.99 15.29
N ALA A 378 -13.71 -8.22 15.80
CA ALA A 378 -13.95 -6.97 16.52
C ALA A 378 -14.24 -5.77 15.58
N LEU A 379 -14.16 -5.99 14.27
CA LEU A 379 -14.27 -4.97 13.20
C LEU A 379 -15.44 -5.25 12.25
N ASP A 380 -16.27 -6.26 12.54
CA ASP A 380 -17.39 -6.72 11.73
C ASP A 380 -16.98 -7.07 10.27
N THR A 381 -15.77 -7.60 10.13
CA THR A 381 -15.21 -8.03 8.85
C THR A 381 -14.83 -9.50 8.87
N GLN A 382 -14.88 -10.13 7.70
CA GLN A 382 -14.51 -11.51 7.47
C GLN A 382 -13.82 -11.65 6.11
N VAL A 383 -12.89 -12.58 5.99
CA VAL A 383 -12.20 -12.89 4.75
C VAL A 383 -12.71 -14.23 4.21
N GLU A 384 -12.98 -14.28 2.92
CA GLU A 384 -13.27 -15.51 2.16
C GLU A 384 -12.11 -15.83 1.23
N ARG A 385 -11.84 -17.12 1.03
CA ARG A 385 -10.86 -17.60 0.03
C ARG A 385 -11.53 -17.74 -1.34
N GLY A 386 -10.90 -17.16 -2.36
CA GLY A 386 -11.22 -17.44 -3.76
C GLY A 386 -10.57 -18.75 -4.26
N MET A 387 -11.06 -19.29 -5.36
CA MET A 387 -10.49 -20.48 -6.01
C MET A 387 -9.10 -20.20 -6.64
N ASP A 388 -8.78 -18.94 -6.86
CA ASP A 388 -7.52 -18.44 -7.43
C ASP A 388 -6.46 -18.10 -6.37
N HIS A 389 -6.63 -18.63 -5.14
CA HIS A 389 -5.78 -18.32 -3.99
C HIS A 389 -5.72 -16.82 -3.64
N THR A 390 -6.78 -16.09 -3.93
CA THR A 390 -6.97 -14.71 -3.46
C THR A 390 -7.95 -14.67 -2.30
N PHE A 391 -7.87 -13.60 -1.52
CA PHE A 391 -8.84 -13.32 -0.46
C PHE A 391 -9.81 -12.23 -0.89
N ARG A 392 -11.05 -12.30 -0.40
CA ARG A 392 -12.07 -11.26 -0.57
C ARG A 392 -12.61 -10.86 0.79
N LEU A 393 -12.63 -9.57 1.06
CA LEU A 393 -13.22 -9.03 2.28
C LEU A 393 -14.74 -9.07 2.19
N ARG A 394 -15.38 -9.53 3.27
CA ARG A 394 -16.81 -9.38 3.56
C ARG A 394 -16.96 -8.49 4.78
N TRP A 395 -17.97 -7.68 4.78
CA TRP A 395 -18.31 -6.81 5.91
C TRP A 395 -19.83 -6.69 6.04
N SER A 396 -20.28 -6.45 7.26
CA SER A 396 -21.68 -6.09 7.51
C SER A 396 -21.83 -4.60 7.19
N GLU A 397 -22.77 -4.23 6.33
CA GLU A 397 -23.18 -2.82 6.25
C GLU A 397 -23.78 -2.47 7.61
N GLY A 398 -23.09 -1.62 8.39
CA GLY A 398 -23.51 -1.23 9.73
C GLY A 398 -24.94 -0.71 9.72
N ARG A 399 -25.73 -1.15 10.72
CA ARG A 399 -27.08 -0.71 10.96
C ARG A 399 -27.14 0.77 11.32
#